data_f50f81db604b4089a90c72c45ad8cf5c
#
_entry.id   f50f81db604b4089a90c72c45ad8cf5c
#
_cell.length_a   1.000
_cell.length_b   1.000
_cell.length_c   1.000
_cell.angle_alpha   90.00
_cell.angle_beta   90.00
_cell.angle_gamma   90.00
#
_symmetry.space_group_name_H-M   'P 1'
#
loop_
_entity.id
_entity.type
_entity.pdbx_description
1 polymer ?
#
loop_
_entity_poly.entity_id
_entity_poly.type
_entity_poly.pdbx_seq_one_letter_code
_entity_poly.pdbx_strand_id
1 'polypeptide(L)'
;NRAYYDKDSDNQGNAYREDGVDIVQLDSLDRSKGFAIGYTEEGEWMRYSVNVSESSVYEIRVNMATASENAGVKLYIDGKAISENIIAEQGEDWSNYSAISAKTSEISAGEHALKIEIVGNYVNVDWIEFCKESCSENPLFIKKLTLDNLGLQNFSIYSLNGSFIGKIKASSVRDAHAKVQSLISEKGVYLIKSTNGFSHRFMITK
;
A
#
# COMPACT_ATOMS: atom_id res chain seq x y z
N ASN A 1 5.37 20.06 -18.22
CA ASN A 1 5.30 18.71 -17.61
C ASN A 1 4.02 18.62 -16.78
N ARG A 2 3.00 17.93 -17.28
CA ARG A 2 1.78 17.66 -16.52
C ARG A 2 2.00 16.39 -15.69
N ALA A 3 1.51 16.38 -14.43
CA ALA A 3 1.56 15.20 -13.56
C ALA A 3 0.39 14.25 -13.84
N TYR A 4 -0.68 14.75 -14.47
CA TYR A 4 -1.86 13.97 -14.84
C TYR A 4 -2.57 14.59 -16.05
N TYR A 5 -3.49 13.85 -16.62
CA TYR A 5 -4.48 14.30 -17.58
C TYR A 5 -5.84 13.75 -17.16
N ASP A 6 -6.76 14.64 -17.00
CA ASP A 6 -8.17 14.41 -16.75
C ASP A 6 -8.98 15.08 -17.86
N LYS A 7 -10.07 14.48 -18.28
CA LYS A 7 -10.89 14.99 -19.38
C LYS A 7 -11.77 16.16 -18.99
N ASP A 8 -12.10 16.25 -17.71
CA ASP A 8 -12.80 17.39 -17.19
C ASP A 8 -11.93 18.22 -16.23
N SER A 9 -12.46 19.30 -15.69
CA SER A 9 -11.71 20.24 -14.85
C SER A 9 -12.04 20.12 -13.38
N ASP A 10 -13.08 19.37 -13.03
CA ASP A 10 -13.65 19.33 -11.71
C ASP A 10 -13.35 17.97 -11.05
N ASN A 11 -13.02 17.96 -9.78
CA ASN A 11 -12.90 16.72 -9.00
C ASN A 11 -14.32 16.22 -8.65
N GLN A 12 -14.86 15.28 -9.44
CA GLN A 12 -16.21 14.74 -9.26
C GLN A 12 -16.38 13.99 -7.93
N GLY A 13 -15.30 13.39 -7.40
CA GLY A 13 -15.29 12.73 -6.09
C GLY A 13 -15.32 13.69 -4.90
N ASN A 14 -15.03 14.97 -5.10
CA ASN A 14 -15.03 16.04 -4.10
C ASN A 14 -14.21 15.73 -2.83
N ALA A 15 -13.16 14.90 -2.94
CA ALA A 15 -12.35 14.49 -1.82
C ALA A 15 -10.89 14.94 -1.97
N TYR A 16 -10.23 15.23 -0.84
CA TYR A 16 -8.81 15.51 -0.69
C TYR A 16 -8.28 16.78 -1.35
N ARG A 17 -8.68 17.14 -2.58
CA ARG A 17 -8.18 18.31 -3.32
C ARG A 17 -9.27 18.91 -4.23
N GLU A 18 -9.07 20.15 -4.67
CA GLU A 18 -10.05 20.91 -5.46
C GLU A 18 -9.64 21.06 -6.95
N ASP A 19 -8.58 20.38 -7.41
CA ASP A 19 -8.16 20.38 -8.80
C ASP A 19 -8.63 19.11 -9.53
N GLY A 20 -8.59 19.13 -10.86
CA GLY A 20 -9.29 18.23 -11.77
C GLY A 20 -8.88 16.75 -11.73
N VAL A 21 -8.26 16.23 -10.68
CA VAL A 21 -8.12 14.78 -10.50
C VAL A 21 -9.27 14.27 -9.66
N ASP A 22 -10.03 13.34 -10.19
CA ASP A 22 -11.16 12.73 -9.51
C ASP A 22 -10.72 11.82 -8.38
N ILE A 23 -10.97 12.26 -7.16
CA ILE A 23 -10.59 11.54 -5.94
C ILE A 23 -11.84 11.22 -5.12
N VAL A 24 -12.01 9.94 -4.82
CA VAL A 24 -13.08 9.42 -3.95
C VAL A 24 -12.52 9.05 -2.58
N GLN A 25 -13.31 9.26 -1.55
CA GLN A 25 -12.97 8.80 -0.19
C GLN A 25 -13.36 7.33 -0.06
N LEU A 26 -12.42 6.52 0.45
CA LEU A 26 -12.68 5.12 0.77
C LEU A 26 -13.37 5.01 2.12
N ASP A 27 -14.39 4.16 2.19
CA ASP A 27 -15.10 3.88 3.45
C ASP A 27 -14.20 3.16 4.45
N SER A 28 -14.42 3.43 5.73
CA SER A 28 -13.56 3.03 6.85
C SER A 28 -13.51 1.52 7.13
N LEU A 29 -14.23 0.70 6.38
CA LEU A 29 -14.33 -0.75 6.59
C LEU A 29 -13.28 -1.54 5.82
N ASP A 30 -12.60 -0.94 4.85
CA ASP A 30 -11.52 -1.59 4.11
C ASP A 30 -10.14 -1.18 4.65
N ARG A 31 -9.12 -1.99 4.35
CA ARG A 31 -7.72 -1.85 4.80
C ARG A 31 -7.03 -0.57 4.29
N SER A 32 -7.55 0.03 3.26
CA SER A 32 -7.15 1.31 2.70
C SER A 32 -7.99 2.42 3.32
N LYS A 33 -7.58 2.89 4.48
CA LYS A 33 -8.11 4.15 5.01
C LYS A 33 -7.50 5.28 4.20
N GLY A 34 -8.26 5.88 3.31
CA GLY A 34 -7.72 6.97 2.52
C GLY A 34 -8.58 7.35 1.34
N PHE A 35 -7.95 7.43 0.20
CA PHE A 35 -8.54 7.95 -1.02
C PHE A 35 -8.14 7.06 -2.19
N ALA A 36 -9.02 6.96 -3.18
CA ALA A 36 -8.74 6.32 -4.46
C ALA A 36 -8.99 7.32 -5.59
N ILE A 37 -8.37 7.08 -6.74
CA ILE A 37 -8.78 7.71 -7.98
C ILE A 37 -10.09 7.06 -8.40
N GLY A 38 -11.08 7.87 -8.79
CA GLY A 38 -12.41 7.40 -9.22
C GLY A 38 -12.95 8.20 -10.39
N TYR A 39 -14.18 7.97 -10.81
CA TYR A 39 -14.87 8.61 -11.94
C TYR A 39 -14.08 8.59 -13.27
N THR A 40 -13.11 7.72 -13.39
CA THR A 40 -12.12 7.68 -14.45
C THR A 40 -12.71 7.41 -15.83
N GLU A 41 -12.15 8.04 -16.86
CA GLU A 41 -12.47 7.83 -18.25
C GLU A 41 -11.29 7.29 -19.07
N GLU A 42 -11.57 6.53 -20.11
CA GLU A 42 -10.54 5.93 -20.98
C GLU A 42 -9.55 6.98 -21.52
N GLY A 43 -8.26 6.71 -21.38
CA GLY A 43 -7.16 7.57 -21.83
C GLY A 43 -6.73 8.64 -20.83
N GLU A 44 -7.38 8.79 -19.70
CA GLU A 44 -6.86 9.57 -18.58
C GLU A 44 -5.63 8.92 -18.01
N TRP A 45 -4.76 9.70 -17.38
CA TRP A 45 -3.52 9.16 -16.85
C TRP A 45 -2.93 9.99 -15.70
N MET A 46 -2.20 9.30 -14.84
CA MET A 46 -1.38 9.87 -13.77
C MET A 46 0.09 9.53 -14.01
N ARG A 47 1.01 10.41 -13.60
CA ARG A 47 2.46 10.22 -13.74
C ARG A 47 3.19 10.49 -12.44
N TYR A 48 4.09 9.59 -12.10
CA TYR A 48 4.90 9.62 -10.89
C TYR A 48 6.38 9.52 -11.24
N SER A 49 7.24 10.21 -10.47
CA SER A 49 8.67 9.96 -10.47
C SER A 49 8.95 8.80 -9.52
N VAL A 50 9.60 7.77 -10.00
CA VAL A 50 9.94 6.58 -9.23
C VAL A 50 11.42 6.29 -9.32
N ASN A 51 11.99 5.70 -8.26
CA ASN A 51 13.38 5.24 -8.26
C ASN A 51 13.38 3.71 -8.12
N VAL A 52 13.81 3.02 -9.18
CA VAL A 52 13.91 1.56 -9.25
C VAL A 52 15.28 1.16 -8.71
N SER A 53 15.31 0.44 -7.61
CA SER A 53 16.56 0.08 -6.92
C SER A 53 17.38 -0.98 -7.65
N GLU A 54 16.77 -1.82 -8.46
CA GLU A 54 17.42 -2.94 -9.15
C GLU A 54 16.73 -3.26 -10.48
N SER A 55 17.51 -3.53 -11.52
CA SER A 55 16.97 -3.96 -12.81
C SER A 55 16.35 -5.36 -12.69
N SER A 56 15.07 -5.50 -13.02
CA SER A 56 14.34 -6.75 -12.92
C SER A 56 13.04 -6.74 -13.72
N VAL A 57 12.46 -7.91 -13.89
CA VAL A 57 11.02 -8.10 -14.13
C VAL A 57 10.31 -8.07 -12.77
N TYR A 58 9.29 -7.26 -12.65
CA TYR A 58 8.51 -7.11 -11.43
C TYR A 58 7.14 -7.77 -11.58
N GLU A 59 6.64 -8.36 -10.50
CA GLU A 59 5.21 -8.57 -10.35
C GLU A 59 4.57 -7.26 -9.92
N ILE A 60 3.45 -6.89 -10.57
CA ILE A 60 2.65 -5.73 -10.22
C ILE A 60 1.35 -6.24 -9.61
N ARG A 61 0.87 -5.56 -8.57
CA ARG A 61 -0.51 -5.70 -8.09
C ARG A 61 -1.16 -4.34 -8.09
N VAL A 62 -2.38 -4.28 -8.63
CA VAL A 62 -3.19 -3.08 -8.67
C VAL A 62 -4.51 -3.36 -7.97
N ASN A 63 -4.80 -2.61 -6.90
CA ASN A 63 -6.07 -2.74 -6.18
C ASN A 63 -7.11 -1.83 -6.82
N MET A 64 -8.12 -2.44 -7.41
CA MET A 64 -9.12 -1.74 -8.23
C MET A 64 -10.53 -2.23 -7.89
N ALA A 65 -11.51 -1.35 -8.14
CA ALA A 65 -12.94 -1.70 -8.09
C ALA A 65 -13.65 -1.10 -9.32
N THR A 66 -14.56 -1.84 -9.91
CA THR A 66 -15.38 -1.37 -11.04
C THR A 66 -16.69 -2.15 -11.15
N ALA A 67 -17.75 -1.48 -11.60
CA ALA A 67 -18.97 -2.12 -12.08
C ALA A 67 -19.01 -2.21 -13.63
N SER A 68 -17.98 -1.66 -14.30
CA SER A 68 -17.90 -1.62 -15.77
C SER A 68 -17.13 -2.80 -16.33
N GLU A 69 -17.51 -3.26 -17.50
CA GLU A 69 -16.77 -4.28 -18.25
C GLU A 69 -15.48 -3.69 -18.83
N ASN A 70 -14.42 -4.50 -18.85
CA ASN A 70 -13.13 -4.18 -19.50
C ASN A 70 -12.46 -2.89 -18.98
N ALA A 71 -12.78 -2.45 -17.78
CA ALA A 71 -12.15 -1.30 -17.13
C ALA A 71 -10.91 -1.72 -16.33
N GLY A 72 -9.86 -0.90 -16.38
CA GLY A 72 -8.59 -1.20 -15.70
C GLY A 72 -7.51 -0.17 -16.00
N VAL A 73 -6.27 -0.61 -15.94
CA VAL A 73 -5.11 0.28 -16.17
C VAL A 73 -4.07 -0.35 -17.09
N LYS A 74 -3.23 0.49 -17.69
CA LYS A 74 -2.01 0.11 -18.41
C LYS A 74 -0.83 0.93 -17.88
N LEU A 75 0.33 0.29 -17.70
CA LEU A 75 1.48 0.92 -17.09
C LEU A 75 2.60 1.15 -18.11
N TYR A 76 3.26 2.30 -17.95
CA TYR A 76 4.38 2.70 -18.80
C TYR A 76 5.54 3.22 -17.92
N ILE A 77 6.76 2.89 -18.33
CA ILE A 77 7.99 3.50 -17.82
C ILE A 77 8.63 4.28 -18.97
N ASP A 78 8.92 5.55 -18.72
CA ASP A 78 9.52 6.48 -19.70
C ASP A 78 8.83 6.49 -21.07
N GLY A 79 7.51 6.34 -21.05
CA GLY A 79 6.67 6.29 -22.24
C GLY A 79 6.59 4.94 -22.95
N LYS A 80 7.32 3.92 -22.48
CA LYS A 80 7.25 2.56 -23.01
C LYS A 80 6.31 1.70 -22.14
N ALA A 81 5.36 1.01 -22.77
CA ALA A 81 4.47 0.08 -22.05
C ALA A 81 5.29 -1.04 -21.39
N ILE A 82 5.03 -1.28 -20.11
CA ILE A 82 5.68 -2.32 -19.31
C ILE A 82 4.72 -3.45 -18.93
N SER A 83 3.42 -3.30 -19.21
CA SER A 83 2.41 -4.33 -18.97
C SER A 83 1.45 -4.40 -20.15
N GLU A 84 0.74 -5.51 -20.27
CA GLU A 84 -0.55 -5.55 -20.96
C GLU A 84 -1.60 -4.78 -20.15
N ASN A 85 -2.83 -4.70 -20.68
CA ASN A 85 -3.95 -4.11 -19.92
C ASN A 85 -4.23 -4.97 -18.67
N ILE A 86 -4.24 -4.33 -17.50
CA ILE A 86 -4.58 -4.97 -16.23
C ILE A 86 -6.05 -4.62 -15.96
N ILE A 87 -6.93 -5.59 -16.22
CA ILE A 87 -8.38 -5.41 -16.15
C ILE A 87 -8.86 -5.78 -14.75
N ALA A 88 -9.65 -4.90 -14.14
CA ALA A 88 -10.27 -5.14 -12.85
C ALA A 88 -11.36 -6.23 -12.95
N GLU A 89 -11.57 -6.96 -11.87
CA GLU A 89 -12.75 -7.84 -11.75
C GLU A 89 -14.01 -6.97 -11.66
N GLN A 90 -14.97 -7.24 -12.54
CA GLN A 90 -16.25 -6.55 -12.52
C GLN A 90 -17.04 -6.96 -11.28
N GLY A 91 -17.35 -5.99 -10.42
CA GLY A 91 -18.22 -6.14 -9.25
C GLY A 91 -19.65 -5.65 -9.50
N GLU A 92 -20.44 -5.63 -8.44
CA GLU A 92 -21.79 -5.04 -8.46
C GLU A 92 -21.75 -3.51 -8.39
N ASP A 93 -20.66 -2.95 -7.82
CA ASP A 93 -20.45 -1.52 -7.63
C ASP A 93 -18.94 -1.17 -7.62
N TRP A 94 -18.60 0.08 -7.33
CA TRP A 94 -17.24 0.63 -7.30
C TRP A 94 -16.58 0.57 -5.90
N SER A 95 -17.12 -0.21 -4.96
CA SER A 95 -16.59 -0.35 -3.60
C SER A 95 -15.94 -1.72 -3.34
N ASN A 96 -16.15 -2.69 -4.22
CA ASN A 96 -15.60 -4.03 -4.11
C ASN A 96 -14.19 -4.10 -4.72
N TYR A 97 -13.17 -3.72 -3.94
CA TYR A 97 -11.78 -3.72 -4.38
C TYR A 97 -11.18 -5.13 -4.40
N SER A 98 -10.51 -5.46 -5.50
CA SER A 98 -9.67 -6.65 -5.64
C SER A 98 -8.31 -6.30 -6.22
N ALA A 99 -7.26 -7.00 -5.76
CA ALA A 99 -5.90 -6.79 -6.25
C ALA A 99 -5.61 -7.74 -7.42
N ILE A 100 -5.44 -7.16 -8.61
CA ILE A 100 -5.13 -7.89 -9.83
C ILE A 100 -3.61 -7.92 -10.04
N SER A 101 -3.06 -9.12 -10.24
CA SER A 101 -1.62 -9.31 -10.49
C SER A 101 -1.30 -9.36 -11.97
N ALA A 102 -0.17 -8.75 -12.35
CA ALA A 102 0.43 -8.84 -13.68
C ALA A 102 1.96 -8.86 -13.58
N LYS A 103 2.65 -9.12 -14.69
CA LYS A 103 4.11 -9.00 -14.76
C LYS A 103 4.52 -7.86 -15.66
N THR A 104 5.61 -7.17 -15.31
CA THR A 104 6.21 -6.15 -16.17
C THR A 104 7.12 -6.79 -17.24
N SER A 105 7.43 -6.03 -18.30
CA SER A 105 8.72 -6.23 -18.96
C SER A 105 9.86 -5.84 -17.99
N GLU A 106 11.11 -6.13 -18.35
CA GLU A 106 12.26 -5.71 -17.54
C GLU A 106 12.29 -4.17 -17.40
N ILE A 107 12.45 -3.70 -16.17
CA ILE A 107 12.64 -2.28 -15.82
C ILE A 107 14.08 -2.14 -15.32
N SER A 108 14.83 -1.17 -15.87
CA SER A 108 16.20 -0.89 -15.43
C SER A 108 16.21 -0.20 -14.05
N ALA A 109 17.32 -0.34 -13.33
CA ALA A 109 17.55 0.45 -12.12
C ALA A 109 17.76 1.94 -12.47
N GLY A 110 17.32 2.84 -11.60
CA GLY A 110 17.45 4.28 -11.73
C GLY A 110 16.14 5.04 -11.58
N GLU A 111 16.21 6.34 -11.88
CA GLU A 111 15.04 7.22 -11.86
C GLU A 111 14.25 7.09 -13.17
N HIS A 112 12.94 6.99 -13.04
CA HIS A 112 12.01 6.80 -14.15
C HIS A 112 10.72 7.60 -13.95
N ALA A 113 10.01 7.82 -15.05
CA ALA A 113 8.64 8.33 -15.04
C ALA A 113 7.67 7.16 -15.24
N LEU A 114 6.98 6.76 -14.17
CA LEU A 114 5.86 5.82 -14.21
C LEU A 114 4.60 6.55 -14.66
N LYS A 115 3.96 6.13 -15.74
CA LYS A 115 2.62 6.56 -16.14
C LYS A 115 1.64 5.41 -15.95
N ILE A 116 0.50 5.72 -15.34
CA ILE A 116 -0.66 4.85 -15.18
C ILE A 116 -1.75 5.44 -16.08
N GLU A 117 -2.20 4.69 -17.08
CA GLU A 117 -3.24 5.09 -18.02
C GLU A 117 -4.49 4.26 -17.79
N ILE A 118 -5.64 4.93 -17.80
CA ILE A 118 -6.94 4.29 -17.63
C ILE A 118 -7.33 3.59 -18.94
N VAL A 119 -7.80 2.36 -18.82
CA VAL A 119 -8.34 1.52 -19.88
C VAL A 119 -9.83 1.32 -19.61
N GLY A 120 -10.66 1.59 -20.59
CA GLY A 120 -12.12 1.61 -20.38
C GLY A 120 -12.56 2.78 -19.50
N ASN A 121 -13.75 2.70 -18.93
CA ASN A 121 -14.32 3.77 -18.12
C ASN A 121 -14.72 3.29 -16.74
N TYR A 122 -14.66 4.18 -15.76
CA TYR A 122 -15.18 4.01 -14.41
C TYR A 122 -14.51 2.86 -13.62
N VAL A 123 -13.18 2.89 -13.55
CA VAL A 123 -12.41 2.07 -12.60
C VAL A 123 -11.90 2.93 -11.45
N ASN A 124 -12.14 2.51 -10.23
CA ASN A 124 -11.49 3.08 -9.06
C ASN A 124 -10.14 2.42 -8.84
N VAL A 125 -9.08 3.24 -8.64
CA VAL A 125 -7.70 2.75 -8.39
C VAL A 125 -7.26 3.24 -7.02
N ASP A 126 -7.00 2.30 -6.10
CA ASP A 126 -6.60 2.59 -4.73
C ASP A 126 -5.07 2.61 -4.59
N TRP A 127 -4.40 1.49 -4.86
CA TRP A 127 -2.94 1.40 -4.77
C TRP A 127 -2.33 0.49 -5.85
N ILE A 128 -1.04 0.70 -6.08
CA ILE A 128 -0.20 -0.16 -6.93
C ILE A 128 1.03 -0.57 -6.16
N GLU A 129 1.39 -1.85 -6.26
CA GLU A 129 2.56 -2.45 -5.64
C GLU A 129 3.45 -3.12 -6.71
N PHE A 130 4.76 -2.97 -6.56
CA PHE A 130 5.77 -3.63 -7.39
C PHE A 130 6.64 -4.53 -6.52
N CYS A 131 6.73 -5.80 -6.86
CA CYS A 131 7.49 -6.80 -6.12
C CYS A 131 8.50 -7.49 -7.03
N LYS A 132 9.75 -7.61 -6.60
CA LYS A 132 10.82 -8.20 -7.41
C LYS A 132 10.61 -9.69 -7.71
N GLU A 133 10.13 -10.48 -6.77
CA GLU A 133 9.95 -11.93 -6.94
C GLU A 133 8.46 -12.28 -7.05
N SER A 134 7.73 -12.06 -5.98
CA SER A 134 6.27 -12.15 -5.94
C SER A 134 5.72 -11.20 -4.90
N CYS A 135 4.59 -10.57 -5.20
CA CYS A 135 3.84 -9.84 -4.21
C CYS A 135 3.19 -10.84 -3.25
N SER A 136 3.47 -10.73 -1.96
CA SER A 136 2.75 -11.55 -1.00
C SER A 136 1.27 -11.13 -0.99
N GLU A 137 0.37 -12.08 -0.86
CA GLU A 137 -1.08 -11.83 -0.78
C GLU A 137 -1.48 -10.89 0.38
N ASN A 138 -0.49 -10.44 1.17
CA ASN A 138 -0.63 -9.53 2.29
C ASN A 138 0.48 -8.48 2.31
N PRO A 139 0.39 -7.38 1.52
CA PRO A 139 1.46 -6.36 1.44
C PRO A 139 1.73 -5.63 2.76
N LEU A 140 0.88 -5.73 3.75
CA LEU A 140 1.02 -5.11 5.08
C LEU A 140 1.03 -6.10 6.23
N PHE A 141 0.97 -7.39 5.95
CA PHE A 141 1.11 -8.37 6.99
C PHE A 141 2.47 -9.05 6.89
N ILE A 142 3.32 -8.70 7.89
CA ILE A 142 4.29 -9.61 8.45
C ILE A 142 3.99 -11.01 7.93
N LYS A 143 4.93 -11.55 7.09
CA LYS A 143 5.03 -12.97 6.82
C LYS A 143 4.42 -13.70 8.01
N LYS A 144 3.27 -14.36 7.83
CA LYS A 144 2.70 -15.21 8.87
C LYS A 144 3.77 -16.24 9.16
N LEU A 145 4.63 -15.91 10.10
CA LEU A 145 5.59 -16.85 10.61
C LEU A 145 4.73 -18.00 11.12
N THR A 146 4.74 -19.10 10.40
CA THR A 146 4.21 -20.35 10.89
C THR A 146 4.77 -20.53 12.29
N LEU A 147 3.89 -20.76 13.24
CA LEU A 147 4.20 -20.78 14.68
C LEU A 147 5.32 -21.75 15.10
N ASP A 148 5.81 -22.56 14.16
CA ASP A 148 6.68 -23.69 14.43
C ASP A 148 8.18 -23.39 14.52
N ASN A 149 8.61 -22.12 14.27
CA ASN A 149 10.03 -21.72 14.34
C ASN A 149 10.26 -20.33 14.95
N LEU A 150 9.38 -19.84 15.83
CA LEU A 150 9.60 -18.59 16.55
C LEU A 150 10.52 -18.84 17.75
N GLY A 151 11.82 -18.88 17.47
CA GLY A 151 12.80 -18.64 18.52
C GLY A 151 12.52 -17.28 19.18
N LEU A 152 12.79 -17.15 20.47
CA LEU A 152 12.63 -15.90 21.21
C LEU A 152 13.38 -14.77 20.52
N GLN A 153 12.67 -13.70 20.17
CA GLN A 153 13.22 -12.48 19.56
C GLN A 153 13.53 -11.45 20.64
N ASN A 154 14.53 -10.61 20.38
CA ASN A 154 14.83 -9.48 21.23
C ASN A 154 13.96 -8.28 20.83
N PHE A 155 13.30 -7.68 21.82
CA PHE A 155 12.57 -6.44 21.68
C PHE A 155 13.17 -5.36 22.56
N SER A 156 13.42 -4.19 22.01
CA SER A 156 13.83 -2.99 22.74
C SER A 156 12.61 -2.15 23.08
N ILE A 157 12.54 -1.63 24.29
CA ILE A 157 11.43 -0.83 24.82
C ILE A 157 11.90 0.60 24.96
N TYR A 158 11.08 1.53 24.49
CA TYR A 158 11.33 2.97 24.58
C TYR A 158 10.11 3.68 25.14
N SER A 159 10.32 4.76 25.88
CA SER A 159 9.27 5.73 26.21
C SER A 159 8.92 6.57 24.98
N LEU A 160 7.82 7.33 25.05
CA LEU A 160 7.36 8.16 23.93
C LEU A 160 8.37 9.26 23.54
N ASN A 161 9.18 9.76 24.51
CA ASN A 161 10.25 10.74 24.27
C ASN A 161 11.53 10.13 23.67
N GLY A 162 11.51 8.82 23.34
CA GLY A 162 12.64 8.11 22.73
C GLY A 162 13.67 7.55 23.73
N SER A 163 13.47 7.71 25.04
CA SER A 163 14.37 7.16 26.05
C SER A 163 14.29 5.63 26.06
N PHE A 164 15.45 4.97 26.00
CA PHE A 164 15.55 3.53 26.09
C PHE A 164 15.25 3.07 27.52
N ILE A 165 14.34 2.12 27.68
CA ILE A 165 13.91 1.57 28.98
C ILE A 165 14.52 0.20 29.24
N GLY A 166 14.58 -0.66 28.22
CA GLY A 166 15.12 -2.00 28.40
C GLY A 166 14.92 -2.90 27.19
N LYS A 167 15.31 -4.18 27.37
CA LYS A 167 15.12 -5.23 26.36
C LYS A 167 14.40 -6.41 26.98
N ILE A 168 13.55 -7.06 26.19
CA ILE A 168 12.88 -8.32 26.56
C ILE A 168 13.05 -9.33 25.45
N LYS A 169 12.93 -10.61 25.81
CA LYS A 169 12.78 -11.71 24.84
C LYS A 169 11.33 -12.16 24.81
N ALA A 170 10.75 -12.26 23.63
CA ALA A 170 9.38 -12.68 23.44
C ALA A 170 9.23 -13.48 22.15
N SER A 171 8.24 -14.36 22.11
CA SER A 171 7.93 -15.21 20.95
C SER A 171 7.13 -14.46 19.89
N SER A 172 6.49 -13.35 20.25
CA SER A 172 5.68 -12.52 19.38
C SER A 172 5.55 -11.10 19.92
N VAL A 173 5.05 -10.16 19.11
CA VAL A 173 4.71 -8.80 19.55
C VAL A 173 3.66 -8.82 20.65
N ARG A 174 2.70 -9.73 20.59
CA ARG A 174 1.65 -9.88 21.61
C ARG A 174 2.24 -10.37 22.94
N ASP A 175 3.16 -11.33 22.89
CA ASP A 175 3.91 -11.81 24.06
C ASP A 175 4.80 -10.69 24.64
N ALA A 176 5.49 -9.94 23.77
CA ALA A 176 6.27 -8.77 24.18
C ALA A 176 5.40 -7.72 24.87
N HIS A 177 4.23 -7.41 24.32
CA HIS A 177 3.28 -6.46 24.92
C HIS A 177 2.83 -6.93 26.32
N ALA A 178 2.40 -8.19 26.46
CA ALA A 178 1.99 -8.74 27.75
C ALA A 178 3.11 -8.68 28.81
N LYS A 179 4.33 -9.02 28.41
CA LYS A 179 5.52 -8.95 29.28
C LYS A 179 5.83 -7.51 29.71
N VAL A 180 5.78 -6.55 28.79
CA VAL A 180 6.02 -5.14 29.10
C VAL A 180 4.96 -4.59 30.06
N GLN A 181 3.68 -4.95 29.85
CA GLN A 181 2.61 -4.57 30.77
C GLN A 181 2.79 -5.10 32.21
N SER A 182 3.45 -6.25 32.37
CA SER A 182 3.73 -6.80 33.69
C SER A 182 4.98 -6.19 34.35
N LEU A 183 5.92 -5.69 33.56
CA LEU A 183 7.20 -5.17 34.02
C LEU A 183 7.19 -3.67 34.34
N ILE A 184 6.38 -2.90 33.59
CA ILE A 184 6.29 -1.44 33.74
C ILE A 184 5.04 -1.11 34.56
N SER A 185 5.23 -0.45 35.69
CA SER A 185 4.15 0.00 36.58
C SER A 185 3.69 1.44 36.28
N GLU A 186 4.48 2.21 35.58
CA GLU A 186 4.15 3.60 35.26
C GLU A 186 3.17 3.72 34.08
N LYS A 187 2.16 4.57 34.25
CA LYS A 187 1.24 4.92 33.16
C LYS A 187 1.97 5.66 32.06
N GLY A 188 1.70 5.31 30.83
CA GLY A 188 2.36 5.98 29.72
C GLY A 188 2.18 5.29 28.38
N VAL A 189 2.70 5.94 27.35
CA VAL A 189 2.79 5.37 25.99
C VAL A 189 4.21 4.88 25.75
N TYR A 190 4.31 3.67 25.27
CA TYR A 190 5.57 2.97 25.05
C TYR A 190 5.68 2.47 23.61
N LEU A 191 6.91 2.33 23.14
CA LEU A 191 7.24 1.79 21.82
C LEU A 191 8.07 0.51 22.00
N ILE A 192 7.61 -0.59 21.43
CA ILE A 192 8.40 -1.82 21.31
C ILE A 192 9.00 -1.89 19.91
N LYS A 193 10.30 -2.13 19.81
CA LYS A 193 11.03 -2.30 18.55
C LYS A 193 11.69 -3.67 18.51
N SER A 194 11.42 -4.46 17.48
CA SER A 194 12.12 -5.73 17.23
C SER A 194 13.45 -5.51 16.52
N THR A 195 14.34 -6.48 16.58
CA THR A 195 15.59 -6.49 15.81
C THR A 195 15.37 -6.52 14.30
N ASN A 196 14.19 -6.93 13.84
CA ASN A 196 13.82 -7.00 12.42
C ASN A 196 13.17 -5.70 11.91
N GLY A 197 13.29 -4.58 12.66
CA GLY A 197 12.78 -3.26 12.26
C GLY A 197 11.30 -3.01 12.56
N PHE A 198 10.56 -4.01 13.03
CA PHE A 198 9.16 -3.82 13.42
C PHE A 198 9.06 -2.91 14.65
N SER A 199 8.10 -1.99 14.67
CA SER A 199 7.80 -1.15 15.84
C SER A 199 6.31 -1.12 16.12
N HIS A 200 5.94 -1.23 17.39
CA HIS A 200 4.56 -1.20 17.88
C HIS A 200 4.41 -0.25 19.06
N ARG A 201 3.42 0.63 19.01
CA ARG A 201 3.06 1.55 20.09
C ARG A 201 1.92 0.96 20.92
N PHE A 202 2.00 1.07 22.23
CA PHE A 202 0.93 0.65 23.14
C PHE A 202 0.87 1.56 24.36
N MET A 203 -0.24 1.49 25.09
CA MET A 203 -0.50 2.30 26.29
C MET A 203 -0.62 1.42 27.53
N ILE A 204 0.00 1.84 28.61
CA ILE A 204 -0.19 1.28 29.96
C ILE A 204 -1.09 2.24 30.73
N THR A 205 -2.24 1.74 31.17
CA THR A 205 -3.30 2.51 31.84
C THR A 205 -3.58 2.11 33.29
N LYS A 206 -2.73 1.26 33.89
CA LYS A 206 -2.93 0.76 35.25
C LYS A 206 -2.99 1.88 36.28
#